data_f1ee58a6fbc5d92855ac76fd6a938313
#
_entry.id   f1ee58a6fbc5d92855ac76fd6a938313
#
_cell.length_a   1.000
_cell.length_b   1.000
_cell.length_c   1.000
_cell.angle_alpha   90.00
_cell.angle_beta   90.00
_cell.angle_gamma   90.00
#
_symmetry.space_group_name_H-M   'P 1'
#
loop_
_entity.id
_entity.type
_entity.pdbx_description
1 polymer ?
#
loop_
_entity_poly.entity_id
_entity_poly.type
_entity_poly.pdbx_seq_one_letter_code
_entity_poly.pdbx_strand_id
1 'polypeptide(L)'
;ADPADDEARGQMSLAVALAGIGFGNAGVHLPHGMSYPVAGMVKTYVPPGYDVDYPLVPHGIAVIVNAPAVFRFTAAACPDRHLKAAEVLGADVRGATAADAGRVLADRIIEFMRELEMPNGLGALGYGTEHIPELVAGTLPQHRVTKLAPKEAGAEALAAIFEDALSYW
;
A
#
# COMPACT_ATOMS: atom_id res chain seq x y z
N ALA A 1 12.76 -17.08 0.01
CA ALA A 1 11.73 -17.88 -0.68
C ALA A 1 12.40 -18.72 -1.76
N ASP A 2 11.97 -19.97 -1.95
CA ASP A 2 12.48 -20.85 -3.01
C ASP A 2 11.59 -20.67 -4.26
N PRO A 3 12.11 -20.12 -5.37
CA PRO A 3 11.34 -19.93 -6.59
C PRO A 3 10.99 -21.25 -7.29
N ALA A 4 11.60 -22.36 -6.89
CA ALA A 4 11.31 -23.71 -7.41
C ALA A 4 10.22 -24.44 -6.62
N ASP A 5 9.67 -23.85 -5.57
CA ASP A 5 8.57 -24.41 -4.79
C ASP A 5 7.24 -24.28 -5.58
N ASP A 6 6.87 -25.36 -6.27
CA ASP A 6 5.67 -25.40 -7.10
C ASP A 6 4.37 -25.32 -6.29
N GLU A 7 4.36 -25.81 -5.03
CA GLU A 7 3.20 -25.71 -4.17
C GLU A 7 2.96 -24.25 -3.76
N ALA A 8 4.00 -23.55 -3.28
CA ALA A 8 3.92 -22.14 -2.94
C ALA A 8 3.50 -21.28 -4.14
N ARG A 9 4.04 -21.56 -5.33
CA ARG A 9 3.64 -20.88 -6.58
C ARG A 9 2.17 -21.13 -6.94
N GLY A 10 1.69 -22.36 -6.76
CA GLY A 10 0.30 -22.71 -6.97
C GLY A 10 -0.64 -21.96 -6.03
N GLN A 11 -0.31 -21.91 -4.73
CA GLN A 11 -1.05 -21.13 -3.72
C GLN A 11 -1.06 -19.62 -4.04
N MET A 12 0.07 -19.06 -4.48
CA MET A 12 0.12 -17.65 -4.89
C MET A 12 -0.73 -17.38 -6.14
N SER A 13 -0.76 -18.29 -7.10
CA SER A 13 -1.62 -18.15 -8.28
C SER A 13 -3.10 -18.17 -7.91
N LEU A 14 -3.50 -19.04 -6.99
CA LEU A 14 -4.86 -19.06 -6.46
C LEU A 14 -5.19 -17.77 -5.70
N ALA A 15 -4.29 -17.29 -4.84
CA ALA A 15 -4.45 -16.05 -4.10
C ALA A 15 -4.64 -14.84 -5.03
N VAL A 16 -3.86 -14.75 -6.10
CA VAL A 16 -3.98 -13.68 -7.11
C VAL A 16 -5.34 -13.76 -7.83
N ALA A 17 -5.80 -14.95 -8.19
CA ALA A 17 -7.12 -15.13 -8.82
C ALA A 17 -8.26 -14.68 -7.88
N LEU A 18 -8.21 -15.07 -6.61
CA LEU A 18 -9.20 -14.67 -5.60
C LEU A 18 -9.15 -13.15 -5.34
N ALA A 19 -7.96 -12.57 -5.24
CA ALA A 19 -7.79 -11.12 -5.14
C ALA A 19 -8.39 -10.40 -6.35
N GLY A 20 -8.15 -10.93 -7.57
CA GLY A 20 -8.73 -10.41 -8.81
C GLY A 20 -10.26 -10.38 -8.79
N ILE A 21 -10.89 -11.43 -8.31
CA ILE A 21 -12.35 -11.48 -8.10
C ILE A 21 -12.79 -10.44 -7.07
N GLY A 22 -12.07 -10.32 -5.96
CA GLY A 22 -12.36 -9.37 -4.89
C GLY A 22 -12.34 -7.92 -5.38
N PHE A 23 -11.23 -7.47 -5.93
CA PHE A 23 -11.12 -6.08 -6.40
C PHE A 23 -11.92 -5.82 -7.68
N GLY A 24 -12.17 -6.82 -8.51
CA GLY A 24 -13.04 -6.71 -9.67
C GLY A 24 -14.48 -6.35 -9.28
N ASN A 25 -14.95 -6.80 -8.12
CA ASN A 25 -16.27 -6.48 -7.58
C ASN A 25 -16.28 -5.20 -6.72
N ALA A 26 -15.29 -5.05 -5.82
CA ALA A 26 -15.25 -3.96 -4.85
C ALA A 26 -14.51 -2.71 -5.36
N GLY A 27 -13.70 -2.85 -6.38
CA GLY A 27 -12.76 -1.83 -6.82
C GLY A 27 -11.52 -1.76 -5.93
N VAL A 28 -10.67 -0.78 -6.23
CA VAL A 28 -9.47 -0.42 -5.46
C VAL A 28 -9.52 1.07 -5.14
N HIS A 29 -8.78 1.54 -4.13
CA HIS A 29 -8.87 2.95 -3.74
C HIS A 29 -7.49 3.63 -3.56
N LEU A 30 -7.32 4.47 -2.56
CA LEU A 30 -6.17 5.36 -2.37
C LEU A 30 -4.79 4.72 -2.60
N PRO A 31 -4.45 3.51 -2.09
CA PRO A 31 -3.13 2.94 -2.35
C PRO A 31 -2.84 2.78 -3.84
N HIS A 32 -3.87 2.43 -4.64
CA HIS A 32 -3.75 2.34 -6.09
C HIS A 32 -3.71 3.72 -6.76
N GLY A 33 -4.55 4.67 -6.33
CA GLY A 33 -4.50 6.04 -6.85
C GLY A 33 -3.14 6.70 -6.64
N MET A 34 -2.56 6.50 -5.46
CA MET A 34 -1.23 6.99 -5.10
C MET A 34 -0.10 6.23 -5.82
N SER A 35 -0.30 4.97 -6.18
CA SER A 35 0.72 4.17 -6.86
C SER A 35 1.08 4.69 -8.25
N TYR A 36 0.16 5.35 -8.95
CA TYR A 36 0.42 5.84 -10.30
C TYR A 36 1.53 6.88 -10.36
N PRO A 37 1.49 8.00 -9.59
CA PRO A 37 2.62 8.92 -9.58
C PRO A 37 3.88 8.30 -8.96
N VAL A 38 3.77 7.43 -7.95
CA VAL A 38 4.93 6.74 -7.36
C VAL A 38 5.67 5.89 -8.40
N ALA A 39 4.96 5.16 -9.25
CA ALA A 39 5.61 4.38 -10.31
C ALA A 39 6.04 5.26 -11.51
N GLY A 40 5.25 6.29 -11.83
CA GLY A 40 5.50 7.11 -13.02
C GLY A 40 6.62 8.16 -12.87
N MET A 41 6.96 8.54 -11.64
CA MET A 41 7.91 9.62 -11.37
C MET A 41 9.23 9.12 -10.76
N VAL A 42 9.40 7.81 -10.59
CA VAL A 42 10.63 7.23 -10.03
C VAL A 42 11.84 7.58 -10.92
N LYS A 43 12.98 7.93 -10.27
CA LYS A 43 14.19 8.39 -10.99
C LYS A 43 15.39 7.47 -10.82
N THR A 44 15.47 6.72 -9.71
CA THR A 44 16.69 5.98 -9.37
C THR A 44 16.46 4.56 -8.89
N TYR A 45 15.26 4.22 -8.42
CA TYR A 45 15.00 2.91 -7.85
C TYR A 45 14.92 1.83 -8.94
N VAL A 46 15.63 0.74 -8.68
CA VAL A 46 15.51 -0.52 -9.43
C VAL A 46 15.34 -1.64 -8.40
N PRO A 47 14.27 -2.45 -8.50
CA PRO A 47 14.04 -3.50 -7.50
C PRO A 47 15.07 -4.63 -7.61
N PRO A 48 15.49 -5.22 -6.50
CA PRO A 48 16.40 -6.37 -6.51
C PRO A 48 15.87 -7.51 -7.39
N GLY A 49 16.75 -8.12 -8.18
CA GLY A 49 16.41 -9.25 -9.06
C GLY A 49 15.78 -8.87 -10.39
N TYR A 50 15.61 -7.59 -10.69
CA TYR A 50 15.18 -7.13 -12.01
C TYR A 50 16.40 -6.74 -12.86
N ASP A 51 16.52 -7.35 -14.02
CA ASP A 51 17.57 -7.07 -15.01
C ASP A 51 17.07 -6.00 -16.00
N VAL A 52 17.08 -4.73 -15.51
CA VAL A 52 16.66 -3.55 -16.29
C VAL A 52 17.66 -2.42 -16.07
N ASP A 53 17.84 -1.58 -17.09
CA ASP A 53 18.77 -0.44 -17.10
C ASP A 53 18.06 0.92 -16.92
N TYR A 54 16.81 0.91 -16.49
CA TYR A 54 16.00 2.10 -16.23
C TYR A 54 15.31 2.02 -14.87
N PRO A 55 14.98 3.17 -14.25
CA PRO A 55 14.24 3.20 -12.99
C PRO A 55 12.86 2.55 -13.12
N LEU A 56 12.52 1.68 -12.17
CA LEU A 56 11.28 0.91 -12.18
C LEU A 56 10.78 0.70 -10.76
N VAL A 57 9.50 1.03 -10.51
CA VAL A 57 8.78 0.55 -9.33
C VAL A 57 7.66 -0.38 -9.80
N PRO A 58 7.77 -1.69 -9.57
CA PRO A 58 6.69 -2.64 -9.86
C PRO A 58 5.39 -2.21 -9.19
N HIS A 59 4.26 -2.42 -9.87
CA HIS A 59 2.95 -1.96 -9.42
C HIS A 59 2.63 -2.37 -7.97
N GLY A 60 2.86 -3.63 -7.61
CA GLY A 60 2.61 -4.12 -6.26
C GLY A 60 3.45 -3.39 -5.19
N ILE A 61 4.72 -3.06 -5.50
CA ILE A 61 5.58 -2.27 -4.62
C ILE A 61 5.03 -0.85 -4.50
N ALA A 62 4.67 -0.20 -5.61
CA ALA A 62 4.11 1.15 -5.59
C ALA A 62 2.79 1.24 -4.80
N VAL A 63 2.00 0.16 -4.76
CA VAL A 63 0.77 0.07 -3.96
C VAL A 63 1.08 -0.13 -2.48
N ILE A 64 1.93 -1.14 -2.14
CA ILE A 64 2.13 -1.56 -0.75
C ILE A 64 2.86 -0.50 0.08
N VAL A 65 3.78 0.27 -0.50
CA VAL A 65 4.50 1.33 0.23
C VAL A 65 3.60 2.48 0.70
N ASN A 66 2.40 2.62 0.14
CA ASN A 66 1.41 3.60 0.57
C ASN A 66 0.37 3.00 1.53
N ALA A 67 0.21 1.68 1.55
CA ALA A 67 -0.92 1.03 2.19
C ALA A 67 -1.01 1.26 3.70
N PRO A 68 0.07 1.16 4.51
CA PRO A 68 -0.03 1.40 5.96
C PRO A 68 -0.54 2.80 6.30
N ALA A 69 0.01 3.85 5.66
CA ALA A 69 -0.42 5.23 5.87
C ALA A 69 -1.89 5.45 5.46
N VAL A 70 -2.29 4.89 4.32
CA VAL A 70 -3.69 4.96 3.87
C VAL A 70 -4.63 4.27 4.85
N PHE A 71 -4.28 3.11 5.39
CA PHE A 71 -5.15 2.42 6.34
C PHE A 71 -5.24 3.11 7.69
N ARG A 72 -4.17 3.77 8.16
CA ARG A 72 -4.27 4.68 9.32
C ARG A 72 -5.26 5.82 9.05
N PHE A 73 -5.21 6.42 7.86
CA PHE A 73 -6.09 7.51 7.47
C PHE A 73 -7.56 7.09 7.34
N THR A 74 -7.85 5.93 6.73
CA THR A 74 -9.22 5.49 6.42
C THR A 74 -9.91 4.77 7.57
N ALA A 75 -9.18 4.31 8.58
CA ALA A 75 -9.71 3.45 9.65
C ALA A 75 -10.90 4.06 10.40
N ALA A 76 -10.86 5.37 10.66
CA ALA A 76 -11.95 6.04 11.38
C ALA A 76 -13.31 5.96 10.67
N ALA A 77 -13.32 5.79 9.34
CA ALA A 77 -14.55 5.67 8.57
C ALA A 77 -15.16 4.26 8.61
N CYS A 78 -14.35 3.23 8.83
CA CYS A 78 -14.81 1.83 8.88
C CYS A 78 -13.90 0.95 9.75
N PRO A 79 -13.82 1.22 11.07
CA PRO A 79 -12.86 0.56 11.97
C PRO A 79 -13.04 -0.96 12.03
N ASP A 80 -14.28 -1.46 12.04
CA ASP A 80 -14.58 -2.89 12.09
C ASP A 80 -14.02 -3.64 10.88
N ARG A 81 -14.04 -3.01 9.70
CA ARG A 81 -13.46 -3.59 8.48
C ARG A 81 -11.94 -3.66 8.55
N HIS A 82 -11.29 -2.64 9.14
CA HIS A 82 -9.85 -2.62 9.35
C HIS A 82 -9.41 -3.67 10.36
N LEU A 83 -10.11 -3.79 11.48
CA LEU A 83 -9.85 -4.85 12.47
C LEU A 83 -10.06 -6.23 11.88
N LYS A 84 -11.14 -6.42 11.10
CA LYS A 84 -11.38 -7.71 10.43
C LYS A 84 -10.28 -8.04 9.41
N ALA A 85 -9.81 -7.06 8.66
CA ALA A 85 -8.68 -7.26 7.75
C ALA A 85 -7.39 -7.63 8.50
N ALA A 86 -7.09 -6.95 9.60
CA ALA A 86 -5.95 -7.25 10.45
C ALA A 86 -6.02 -8.69 11.01
N GLU A 87 -7.19 -9.11 11.51
CA GLU A 87 -7.43 -10.47 12.01
C GLU A 87 -7.18 -11.54 10.93
N VAL A 88 -7.73 -11.32 9.73
CA VAL A 88 -7.54 -12.22 8.59
C VAL A 88 -6.07 -12.32 8.18
N LEU A 89 -5.32 -11.23 8.33
CA LEU A 89 -3.87 -11.20 8.11
C LEU A 89 -3.06 -11.77 9.29
N GLY A 90 -3.72 -12.26 10.34
CA GLY A 90 -3.08 -12.93 11.48
C GLY A 90 -2.67 -12.00 12.62
N ALA A 91 -3.12 -10.75 12.65
CA ALA A 91 -2.91 -9.88 13.81
C ALA A 91 -3.77 -10.31 15.01
N ASP A 92 -3.26 -10.14 16.21
CA ASP A 92 -4.07 -10.28 17.43
C ASP A 92 -4.91 -9.00 17.64
N VAL A 93 -6.21 -9.14 17.47
CA VAL A 93 -7.16 -8.03 17.62
C VAL A 93 -7.90 -8.06 18.96
N ARG A 94 -7.56 -8.98 19.88
CA ARG A 94 -8.21 -9.07 21.19
C ARG A 94 -8.00 -7.81 22.01
N GLY A 95 -9.08 -7.20 22.43
CA GLY A 95 -9.04 -5.94 23.20
C GLY A 95 -8.76 -4.69 22.36
N ALA A 96 -8.57 -4.82 21.04
CA ALA A 96 -8.45 -3.65 20.16
C ALA A 96 -9.79 -2.93 20.05
N THR A 97 -9.74 -1.61 20.07
CA THR A 97 -10.89 -0.72 19.93
C THR A 97 -10.96 -0.12 18.52
N ALA A 98 -12.04 0.57 18.21
CA ALA A 98 -12.16 1.31 16.96
C ALA A 98 -11.01 2.33 16.74
N ALA A 99 -10.48 2.90 17.81
CA ALA A 99 -9.35 3.84 17.76
C ALA A 99 -8.02 3.15 17.36
N ASP A 100 -7.88 1.85 17.63
CA ASP A 100 -6.68 1.08 17.33
C ASP A 100 -6.67 0.53 15.89
N ALA A 101 -7.82 0.52 15.22
CA ALA A 101 -8.04 -0.21 13.99
C ALA A 101 -7.02 0.12 12.88
N GLY A 102 -6.72 1.40 12.69
CA GLY A 102 -5.75 1.84 11.69
C GLY A 102 -4.33 1.40 12.01
N ARG A 103 -3.92 1.54 13.26
CA ARG A 103 -2.61 1.13 13.73
C ARG A 103 -2.43 -0.38 13.61
N VAL A 104 -3.38 -1.17 14.13
CA VAL A 104 -3.28 -2.63 14.14
C VAL A 104 -3.15 -3.21 12.74
N LEU A 105 -3.95 -2.71 11.78
CA LEU A 105 -3.84 -3.15 10.38
C LEU A 105 -2.53 -2.68 9.74
N ALA A 106 -2.15 -1.41 9.93
CA ALA A 106 -0.92 -0.87 9.37
C ALA A 106 0.31 -1.61 9.90
N ASP A 107 0.39 -1.84 11.21
CA ASP A 107 1.50 -2.54 11.84
C ASP A 107 1.65 -3.97 11.29
N ARG A 108 0.53 -4.69 11.09
CA ARG A 108 0.57 -6.03 10.50
C ARG A 108 1.08 -6.03 9.05
N ILE A 109 0.70 -5.04 8.27
CA ILE A 109 1.22 -4.89 6.89
C ILE A 109 2.71 -4.55 6.93
N ILE A 110 3.14 -3.67 7.83
CA ILE A 110 4.56 -3.33 8.01
C ILE A 110 5.39 -4.56 8.39
N GLU A 111 4.88 -5.45 9.26
CA GLU A 111 5.53 -6.71 9.57
C GLU A 111 5.76 -7.54 8.31
N PHE A 112 4.73 -7.73 7.46
CA PHE A 112 4.90 -8.41 6.18
C PHE A 112 5.89 -7.72 5.25
N MET A 113 5.88 -6.38 5.19
CA MET A 113 6.84 -5.65 4.38
C MET A 113 8.27 -5.92 4.81
N ARG A 114 8.52 -6.00 6.13
CA ARG A 114 9.84 -6.37 6.67
C ARG A 114 10.23 -7.81 6.37
N GLU A 115 9.32 -8.76 6.63
CA GLU A 115 9.54 -10.19 6.39
C GLU A 115 9.84 -10.50 4.91
N LEU A 116 9.23 -9.73 4.00
CA LEU A 116 9.38 -9.88 2.55
C LEU A 116 10.45 -8.96 1.95
N GLU A 117 11.22 -8.27 2.79
CA GLU A 117 12.28 -7.34 2.36
C GLU A 117 11.77 -6.26 1.38
N MET A 118 10.52 -5.81 1.58
CA MET A 118 9.96 -4.71 0.80
C MET A 118 10.62 -3.38 1.17
N PRO A 119 10.61 -2.39 0.25
CA PRO A 119 11.12 -1.05 0.54
C PRO A 119 10.45 -0.44 1.78
N ASN A 120 11.25 0.18 2.65
CA ASN A 120 10.74 0.91 3.81
C ASN A 120 10.13 2.25 3.37
N GLY A 121 8.88 2.20 2.92
CA GLY A 121 8.15 3.38 2.50
C GLY A 121 8.70 4.00 1.21
N LEU A 122 8.24 5.22 0.94
CA LEU A 122 8.59 5.98 -0.26
C LEU A 122 10.05 6.46 -0.25
N GLY A 123 10.63 6.69 0.94
CA GLY A 123 12.02 7.09 1.09
C GLY A 123 12.98 6.07 0.47
N ALA A 124 12.70 4.79 0.63
CA ALA A 124 13.50 3.72 0.03
C ALA A 124 13.39 3.66 -1.51
N LEU A 125 12.39 4.30 -2.10
CA LEU A 125 12.24 4.47 -3.55
C LEU A 125 12.92 5.74 -4.09
N GLY A 126 13.52 6.56 -3.20
CA GLY A 126 14.17 7.82 -3.55
C GLY A 126 13.25 9.05 -3.46
N TYR A 127 12.10 8.95 -2.82
CA TYR A 127 11.22 10.08 -2.58
C TYR A 127 11.50 10.73 -1.22
N GLY A 128 11.51 12.06 -1.19
CA GLY A 128 11.56 12.87 0.03
C GLY A 128 10.36 13.81 0.10
N THR A 129 10.32 14.63 1.14
CA THR A 129 9.24 15.61 1.36
C THR A 129 9.08 16.59 0.21
N GLU A 130 10.16 16.92 -0.49
CA GLU A 130 10.19 17.80 -1.66
C GLU A 130 9.39 17.26 -2.85
N HIS A 131 9.16 15.96 -2.92
CA HIS A 131 8.39 15.30 -3.99
C HIS A 131 6.88 15.22 -3.70
N ILE A 132 6.46 15.46 -2.44
CA ILE A 132 5.05 15.34 -2.03
C ILE A 132 4.10 16.18 -2.89
N PRO A 133 4.39 17.46 -3.21
CA PRO A 133 3.49 18.25 -4.04
C PRO A 133 3.23 17.64 -5.43
N GLU A 134 4.25 17.07 -6.06
CA GLU A 134 4.11 16.40 -7.36
C GLU A 134 3.37 15.08 -7.25
N LEU A 135 3.62 14.28 -6.20
CA LEU A 135 2.90 13.04 -5.92
C LEU A 135 1.40 13.31 -5.68
N VAL A 136 1.07 14.35 -4.94
CA VAL A 136 -0.32 14.80 -4.73
C VAL A 136 -0.96 15.22 -6.06
N ALA A 137 -0.27 16.05 -6.85
CA ALA A 137 -0.77 16.50 -8.15
C ALA A 137 -1.03 15.32 -9.11
N GLY A 138 -0.19 14.27 -9.08
CA GLY A 138 -0.37 13.05 -9.87
C GLY A 138 -1.49 12.14 -9.36
N THR A 139 -1.82 12.22 -8.05
CA THR A 139 -2.88 11.39 -7.43
C THR A 139 -4.27 12.01 -7.61
N LEU A 140 -4.40 13.32 -7.51
CA LEU A 140 -5.70 14.02 -7.59
C LEU A 140 -6.54 13.66 -8.83
N PRO A 141 -5.96 13.52 -10.03
CA PRO A 141 -6.74 13.14 -11.22
C PRO A 141 -7.25 11.69 -11.21
N GLN A 142 -6.81 10.85 -10.29
CA GLN A 142 -7.13 9.42 -10.25
C GLN A 142 -8.53 9.13 -9.66
N HIS A 143 -9.53 9.97 -9.98
CA HIS A 143 -10.89 9.88 -9.44
C HIS A 143 -11.55 8.53 -9.63
N ARG A 144 -11.18 7.78 -10.69
CA ARG A 144 -11.72 6.45 -10.95
C ARG A 144 -11.54 5.49 -9.77
N VAL A 145 -10.44 5.63 -9.04
CA VAL A 145 -10.12 4.78 -7.90
C VAL A 145 -10.18 5.52 -6.57
N THR A 146 -9.70 6.75 -6.46
CA THR A 146 -9.62 7.46 -5.18
C THR A 146 -10.97 7.72 -4.54
N LYS A 147 -12.02 7.96 -5.34
CA LYS A 147 -13.40 8.15 -4.85
C LYS A 147 -14.05 6.91 -4.25
N LEU A 148 -13.45 5.72 -4.42
CA LEU A 148 -13.92 4.49 -3.80
C LEU A 148 -13.41 4.32 -2.37
N ALA A 149 -12.54 5.21 -1.91
CA ALA A 149 -12.05 5.19 -0.53
C ALA A 149 -13.21 5.45 0.45
N PRO A 150 -13.22 4.79 1.62
CA PRO A 150 -14.25 5.00 2.63
C PRO A 150 -14.19 6.40 3.27
N LYS A 151 -13.10 7.13 3.04
CA LYS A 151 -12.89 8.51 3.47
C LYS A 151 -12.28 9.30 2.32
N GLU A 152 -12.87 10.45 2.02
CA GLU A 152 -12.38 11.34 0.98
C GLU A 152 -11.01 11.91 1.35
N ALA A 153 -10.11 12.00 0.36
CA ALA A 153 -8.78 12.55 0.51
C ALA A 153 -8.54 13.66 -0.53
N GLY A 154 -8.68 14.91 -0.10
CA GLY A 154 -8.24 16.08 -0.87
C GLY A 154 -6.72 16.27 -0.79
N ALA A 155 -6.22 17.35 -1.39
CA ALA A 155 -4.78 17.62 -1.52
C ALA A 155 -4.03 17.61 -0.18
N GLU A 156 -4.59 18.25 0.86
CA GLU A 156 -3.98 18.30 2.20
C GLU A 156 -3.90 16.91 2.85
N ALA A 157 -4.97 16.13 2.76
CA ALA A 157 -4.99 14.77 3.29
C ALA A 157 -4.01 13.86 2.54
N LEU A 158 -3.95 13.96 1.21
CA LEU A 158 -2.99 13.21 0.41
C LEU A 158 -1.55 13.58 0.77
N ALA A 159 -1.25 14.85 0.99
CA ALA A 159 0.08 15.28 1.41
C ALA A 159 0.48 14.64 2.76
N ALA A 160 -0.43 14.66 3.75
CA ALA A 160 -0.20 14.04 5.06
C ALA A 160 -0.02 12.50 4.95
N ILE A 161 -0.79 11.83 4.07
CA ILE A 161 -0.64 10.40 3.85
C ILE A 161 0.70 10.09 3.18
N PHE A 162 1.15 10.89 2.19
CA PHE A 162 2.46 10.71 1.57
C PHE A 162 3.61 10.96 2.56
N GLU A 163 3.46 11.94 3.45
CA GLU A 163 4.44 12.20 4.51
C GLU A 163 4.55 11.02 5.49
N ASP A 164 3.42 10.46 5.97
CA ASP A 164 3.38 9.24 6.80
C ASP A 164 3.95 8.02 6.06
N ALA A 165 3.87 7.99 4.74
CA ALA A 165 4.37 6.89 3.91
C ALA A 165 5.87 6.99 3.58
N LEU A 166 6.58 8.03 3.98
CA LEU A 166 8.01 8.18 3.68
C LEU A 166 8.87 7.10 4.34
N SER A 167 8.55 6.72 5.58
CA SER A 167 9.28 5.67 6.31
C SER A 167 8.42 5.10 7.44
N TYR A 168 8.49 3.80 7.63
CA TYR A 168 7.72 3.09 8.66
C TYR A 168 8.60 2.52 9.78
N TRP A 169 9.90 2.28 9.53
CA TRP A 169 10.88 1.75 10.49
C TRP A 169 12.29 2.27 10.22
#